data_c14a0345ca49d2a85a8969cd4b29d497
#
_entry.id   c14a0345ca49d2a85a8969cd4b29d497
#
_cell.length_a   1.000
_cell.length_b   1.000
_cell.length_c   1.000
_cell.angle_alpha   90.00
_cell.angle_beta   90.00
_cell.angle_gamma   90.00
#
_symmetry.space_group_name_H-M   'P 1'
#
loop_
_entity.id
_entity.type
_entity.pdbx_description
1 polymer ?
#
loop_
_entity_poly.entity_id
_entity_poly.type
_entity_poly.pdbx_seq_one_letter_code
_entity_poly.pdbx_strand_id
1 'polypeptide(L)'
;MSKIYEDNSLTIGNTPLVRLNKVSKGNVLAKIEARNPSFSVKCRIGANMIWEAEKAGTLKPGVELVEPTSGNTGIALAFVAAARGYKLTLTMPESMSLERRKLLKALGANLELTEAAKGMKGAIAKAEEIVASNPEKYLLLQQFNNPANPQIHEKTTGPEIWDATDGEIDVLVAGVGTGGTITGTSRYIKGEKGKAITSVAVEPAESPVIAQALAGEEIQPAPHKIQGIGAGFIPGNLDLDIIDRVEPVTSEEAIEMARRLMEEEGILAGISSGAAVVAANRIAELPEFEGKTIVTILPSSGERYLSTALFAGIFSEKENQQ
;
A
#
# COMPACT_ATOMS: atom_id res chain seq x y z
N MET A 1 7.33 -27.73 -7.41
CA MET A 1 6.42 -28.05 -8.54
C MET A 1 6.04 -26.73 -9.19
N SER A 2 6.15 -26.62 -10.51
CA SER A 2 5.66 -25.46 -11.24
C SER A 2 4.13 -25.38 -11.09
N LYS A 3 3.63 -24.25 -10.65
CA LYS A 3 2.19 -24.04 -10.43
C LYS A 3 1.63 -23.26 -11.63
N ILE A 4 0.65 -23.82 -12.31
CA ILE A 4 -0.10 -23.14 -13.37
C ILE A 4 -1.31 -22.49 -12.69
N TYR A 5 -1.50 -21.18 -12.91
CA TYR A 5 -2.61 -20.41 -12.35
C TYR A 5 -3.70 -20.20 -13.40
N GLU A 6 -4.94 -20.27 -13.00
CA GLU A 6 -6.11 -20.08 -13.88
C GLU A 6 -6.21 -18.64 -14.41
N ASP A 7 -5.84 -17.66 -13.58
CA ASP A 7 -5.78 -16.25 -13.98
C ASP A 7 -4.70 -15.49 -13.19
N ASN A 8 -4.38 -14.28 -13.65
CA ASN A 8 -3.30 -13.49 -13.07
C ASN A 8 -3.59 -12.98 -11.65
N SER A 9 -4.87 -12.90 -11.22
CA SER A 9 -5.21 -12.48 -9.85
C SER A 9 -4.73 -13.48 -8.80
N LEU A 10 -4.60 -14.74 -9.16
CA LEU A 10 -4.16 -15.82 -8.28
C LEU A 10 -2.63 -15.84 -8.05
N THR A 11 -1.89 -14.98 -8.74
CA THR A 11 -0.42 -14.90 -8.60
C THR A 11 0.05 -13.89 -7.55
N ILE A 12 -0.86 -13.26 -6.81
CA ILE A 12 -0.53 -12.34 -5.73
C ILE A 12 0.23 -13.04 -4.60
N GLY A 13 0.99 -12.28 -3.85
CA GLY A 13 1.68 -12.78 -2.68
C GLY A 13 2.99 -13.53 -2.97
N ASN A 14 3.42 -14.34 -2.02
CA ASN A 14 4.71 -15.05 -2.02
C ASN A 14 5.89 -14.13 -2.35
N THR A 15 5.84 -12.91 -1.84
CA THR A 15 6.88 -11.92 -2.06
C THR A 15 8.09 -12.20 -1.16
N PRO A 16 9.32 -11.96 -1.64
CA PRO A 16 10.52 -12.31 -0.88
C PRO A 16 10.77 -11.34 0.29
N LEU A 17 11.45 -11.86 1.33
CA LEU A 17 12.18 -11.07 2.30
C LEU A 17 13.64 -10.93 1.84
N VAL A 18 14.16 -9.71 1.88
CA VAL A 18 15.55 -9.39 1.52
C VAL A 18 16.21 -8.67 2.70
N ARG A 19 17.40 -9.14 3.11
CA ARG A 19 18.17 -8.45 4.14
C ARG A 19 18.76 -7.14 3.59
N LEU A 20 18.59 -6.05 4.30
CA LEU A 20 19.22 -4.78 3.98
C LEU A 20 20.63 -4.75 4.61
N ASN A 21 21.65 -4.72 3.77
CA ASN A 21 23.04 -4.87 4.21
C ASN A 21 23.84 -3.56 4.22
N LYS A 22 23.40 -2.57 3.44
CA LYS A 22 24.13 -1.33 3.24
C LYS A 22 23.40 -0.12 3.82
N VAL A 23 22.08 -0.05 3.63
CA VAL A 23 21.27 1.06 4.12
C VAL A 23 20.83 0.89 5.58
N SER A 24 21.02 -0.29 6.17
CA SER A 24 20.70 -0.58 7.57
C SER A 24 21.89 -1.19 8.31
N LYS A 25 22.04 -0.85 9.59
CA LYS A 25 23.05 -1.45 10.50
C LYS A 25 22.47 -2.57 11.36
N GLY A 26 21.15 -2.66 11.46
CA GLY A 26 20.45 -3.66 12.25
C GLY A 26 20.06 -4.90 11.43
N ASN A 27 19.40 -5.84 12.09
CA ASN A 27 18.82 -7.01 11.43
C ASN A 27 17.46 -6.65 10.79
N VAL A 28 17.51 -5.87 9.70
CA VAL A 28 16.33 -5.38 8.99
C VAL A 28 16.11 -6.19 7.72
N LEU A 29 14.90 -6.77 7.61
CA LEU A 29 14.45 -7.57 6.48
C LEU A 29 13.33 -6.82 5.75
N ALA A 30 13.50 -6.60 4.45
CA ALA A 30 12.56 -5.89 3.60
C ALA A 30 11.67 -6.87 2.84
N LYS A 31 10.35 -6.77 3.02
CA LYS A 31 9.37 -7.53 2.23
C LYS A 31 9.04 -6.78 0.96
N ILE A 32 9.46 -7.33 -0.17
CA ILE A 32 9.44 -6.66 -1.48
C ILE A 32 8.08 -6.85 -2.15
N GLU A 33 7.10 -6.01 -1.82
CA GLU A 33 5.75 -6.08 -2.38
C GLU A 33 5.64 -5.66 -3.86
N ALA A 34 6.68 -5.05 -4.41
CA ALA A 34 6.82 -4.81 -5.85
C ALA A 34 6.89 -6.11 -6.68
N ARG A 35 7.06 -7.27 -6.06
CA ARG A 35 7.04 -8.59 -6.75
C ARG A 35 5.62 -9.13 -6.99
N ASN A 36 4.60 -8.44 -6.54
CA ASN A 36 3.21 -8.73 -6.93
C ASN A 36 2.95 -8.42 -8.43
N PRO A 37 1.91 -9.01 -9.05
CA PRO A 37 1.68 -8.95 -10.50
C PRO A 37 1.50 -7.55 -11.10
N SER A 38 1.03 -6.58 -10.33
CA SER A 38 0.98 -5.16 -10.76
C SER A 38 1.89 -4.25 -9.93
N PHE A 39 2.95 -4.83 -9.38
CA PHE A 39 4.12 -4.17 -8.76
C PHE A 39 3.81 -3.36 -7.50
N SER A 40 2.81 -3.80 -6.70
CA SER A 40 2.56 -3.21 -5.39
C SER A 40 1.83 -4.15 -4.43
N VAL A 41 1.88 -3.80 -3.14
CA VAL A 41 1.11 -4.44 -2.06
C VAL A 41 -0.40 -4.45 -2.32
N LYS A 42 -0.90 -3.50 -3.10
CA LYS A 42 -2.33 -3.36 -3.40
C LYS A 42 -2.88 -4.49 -4.28
N CYS A 43 -2.01 -5.27 -4.95
CA CYS A 43 -2.44 -6.47 -5.66
C CYS A 43 -3.20 -7.43 -4.75
N ARG A 44 -2.75 -7.55 -3.48
CA ARG A 44 -3.39 -8.43 -2.49
C ARG A 44 -4.82 -7.98 -2.19
N ILE A 45 -5.01 -6.72 -1.85
CA ILE A 45 -6.35 -6.21 -1.51
C ILE A 45 -7.25 -6.12 -2.75
N GLY A 46 -6.70 -5.73 -3.90
CA GLY A 46 -7.44 -5.69 -5.16
C GLY A 46 -8.03 -7.04 -5.53
N ALA A 47 -7.26 -8.12 -5.37
CA ALA A 47 -7.74 -9.47 -5.59
C ALA A 47 -8.78 -9.88 -4.54
N ASN A 48 -8.47 -9.74 -3.25
CA ASN A 48 -9.34 -10.27 -2.19
C ASN A 48 -10.68 -9.53 -2.07
N MET A 49 -10.71 -8.21 -2.28
CA MET A 49 -11.98 -7.48 -2.28
C MET A 49 -12.92 -7.99 -3.39
N ILE A 50 -12.39 -8.32 -4.56
CA ILE A 50 -13.16 -8.89 -5.67
C ILE A 50 -13.57 -10.34 -5.35
N TRP A 51 -12.65 -11.19 -4.89
CA TRP A 51 -12.94 -12.58 -4.53
C TRP A 51 -13.99 -12.72 -3.42
N GLU A 52 -13.90 -11.90 -2.38
CA GLU A 52 -14.89 -11.95 -1.30
C GLU A 52 -16.26 -11.39 -1.75
N ALA A 53 -16.28 -10.42 -2.68
CA ALA A 53 -17.52 -9.95 -3.28
C ALA A 53 -18.19 -11.01 -4.19
N GLU A 54 -17.40 -11.79 -4.94
CA GLU A 54 -17.87 -12.96 -5.70
C GLU A 54 -18.46 -14.01 -4.77
N LYS A 55 -17.72 -14.38 -3.74
CA LYS A 55 -18.12 -15.38 -2.74
C LYS A 55 -19.38 -14.99 -1.98
N ALA A 56 -19.51 -13.70 -1.65
CA ALA A 56 -20.71 -13.17 -1.01
C ALA A 56 -21.93 -13.05 -1.95
N GLY A 57 -21.73 -13.22 -3.26
CA GLY A 57 -22.76 -13.05 -4.28
C GLY A 57 -23.19 -11.60 -4.51
N THR A 58 -22.42 -10.62 -4.00
CA THR A 58 -22.63 -9.19 -4.27
C THR A 58 -22.09 -8.79 -5.64
N LEU A 59 -21.01 -9.42 -6.09
CA LEU A 59 -20.49 -9.29 -7.43
C LEU A 59 -21.00 -10.43 -8.32
N LYS A 60 -22.02 -10.13 -9.13
CA LYS A 60 -22.68 -11.06 -10.05
C LYS A 60 -22.36 -10.69 -11.49
N PRO A 61 -22.60 -11.58 -12.48
CA PRO A 61 -22.57 -11.21 -13.88
C PRO A 61 -23.43 -9.97 -14.16
N GLY A 62 -22.85 -8.95 -14.81
CA GLY A 62 -23.51 -7.68 -15.11
C GLY A 62 -23.32 -6.58 -14.06
N VAL A 63 -22.83 -6.90 -12.86
CA VAL A 63 -22.42 -5.90 -11.88
C VAL A 63 -21.06 -5.30 -12.29
N GLU A 64 -20.95 -3.99 -12.21
CA GLU A 64 -19.73 -3.22 -12.50
C GLU A 64 -19.10 -2.70 -11.21
N LEU A 65 -17.79 -2.80 -11.13
CA LEU A 65 -17.02 -2.32 -9.98
C LEU A 65 -16.80 -0.81 -10.09
N VAL A 66 -16.86 -0.12 -8.96
CA VAL A 66 -16.54 1.31 -8.85
C VAL A 66 -15.59 1.52 -7.67
N GLU A 67 -14.56 2.36 -7.84
CA GLU A 67 -13.69 2.75 -6.73
C GLU A 67 -13.11 4.16 -6.95
N PRO A 68 -13.15 5.03 -5.92
CA PRO A 68 -12.48 6.33 -5.97
C PRO A 68 -11.00 6.14 -5.63
N THR A 69 -10.16 6.03 -6.64
CA THR A 69 -8.72 5.88 -6.44
C THR A 69 -7.93 6.23 -7.69
N SER A 70 -6.81 6.84 -7.50
CA SER A 70 -5.82 7.16 -8.53
C SER A 70 -4.49 6.45 -8.31
N GLY A 71 -4.38 5.66 -7.25
CA GLY A 71 -3.15 5.04 -6.80
C GLY A 71 -2.98 3.58 -7.23
N ASN A 72 -2.14 2.89 -6.49
CA ASN A 72 -1.83 1.48 -6.73
C ASN A 72 -3.06 0.58 -6.61
N THR A 73 -4.04 0.94 -5.79
CA THR A 73 -5.32 0.20 -5.68
C THR A 73 -6.08 0.21 -7.00
N GLY A 74 -6.15 1.33 -7.71
CA GLY A 74 -6.80 1.41 -9.02
C GLY A 74 -6.15 0.47 -10.03
N ILE A 75 -4.82 0.40 -10.05
CA ILE A 75 -4.09 -0.50 -10.94
C ILE A 75 -4.32 -1.97 -10.55
N ALA A 76 -4.32 -2.27 -9.24
CA ALA A 76 -4.60 -3.60 -8.75
C ALA A 76 -6.02 -4.07 -9.11
N LEU A 77 -7.02 -3.23 -8.88
CA LEU A 77 -8.40 -3.52 -9.28
C LEU A 77 -8.55 -3.68 -10.78
N ALA A 78 -7.85 -2.87 -11.58
CA ALA A 78 -7.93 -2.93 -13.03
C ALA A 78 -7.37 -4.24 -13.58
N PHE A 79 -6.19 -4.72 -13.10
CA PHE A 79 -5.66 -5.99 -13.59
C PHE A 79 -6.51 -7.18 -13.14
N VAL A 80 -7.03 -7.16 -11.91
CA VAL A 80 -7.91 -8.24 -11.42
C VAL A 80 -9.23 -8.26 -12.17
N ALA A 81 -9.86 -7.09 -12.37
CA ALA A 81 -11.10 -6.97 -13.14
C ALA A 81 -10.92 -7.49 -14.57
N ALA A 82 -9.81 -7.11 -15.23
CA ALA A 82 -9.47 -7.60 -16.57
C ALA A 82 -9.28 -9.13 -16.58
N ALA A 83 -8.52 -9.67 -15.62
CA ALA A 83 -8.27 -11.11 -15.54
C ALA A 83 -9.53 -11.94 -15.29
N ARG A 84 -10.52 -11.38 -14.58
CA ARG A 84 -11.76 -12.08 -14.19
C ARG A 84 -13.00 -11.65 -14.99
N GLY A 85 -12.85 -10.76 -15.97
CA GLY A 85 -13.91 -10.38 -16.89
C GLY A 85 -14.93 -9.38 -16.32
N TYR A 86 -14.56 -8.58 -15.32
CA TYR A 86 -15.42 -7.53 -14.77
C TYR A 86 -15.15 -6.17 -15.39
N LYS A 87 -16.20 -5.37 -15.51
CA LYS A 87 -16.07 -3.94 -15.81
C LYS A 87 -15.69 -3.18 -14.55
N LEU A 88 -14.82 -2.20 -14.70
CA LEU A 88 -14.36 -1.34 -13.62
C LEU A 88 -14.40 0.12 -14.04
N THR A 89 -14.99 0.96 -13.21
CA THR A 89 -14.95 2.41 -13.31
C THR A 89 -14.17 2.98 -12.13
N LEU A 90 -13.14 3.76 -12.42
CA LEU A 90 -12.33 4.47 -11.42
C LEU A 90 -12.62 5.96 -11.49
N THR A 91 -12.93 6.56 -10.36
CA THR A 91 -13.10 8.00 -10.26
C THR A 91 -11.83 8.64 -9.67
N MET A 92 -11.36 9.71 -10.28
CA MET A 92 -10.12 10.37 -9.87
C MET A 92 -10.08 11.84 -10.32
N PRO A 93 -9.31 12.71 -9.63
CA PRO A 93 -9.09 14.07 -10.10
C PRO A 93 -8.37 14.11 -11.46
N GLU A 94 -8.75 15.05 -12.31
CA GLU A 94 -8.11 15.26 -13.61
C GLU A 94 -6.63 15.70 -13.55
N SER A 95 -6.15 16.10 -12.35
CA SER A 95 -4.74 16.38 -12.07
C SER A 95 -3.85 15.13 -12.00
N MET A 96 -4.43 13.93 -12.05
CA MET A 96 -3.65 12.71 -12.08
C MET A 96 -2.80 12.57 -13.34
N SER A 97 -1.57 12.06 -13.19
CA SER A 97 -0.60 11.97 -14.28
C SER A 97 -1.13 11.20 -15.48
N LEU A 98 -0.72 11.64 -16.66
CA LEU A 98 -1.14 11.01 -17.92
C LEU A 98 -0.69 9.55 -18.01
N GLU A 99 0.53 9.24 -17.50
CA GLU A 99 1.07 7.87 -17.48
C GLU A 99 0.14 6.94 -16.69
N ARG A 100 -0.33 7.39 -15.53
CA ARG A 100 -1.25 6.62 -14.69
C ARG A 100 -2.57 6.37 -15.40
N ARG A 101 -3.15 7.39 -16.02
CA ARG A 101 -4.40 7.26 -16.78
C ARG A 101 -4.24 6.31 -17.98
N LYS A 102 -3.09 6.40 -18.69
CA LYS A 102 -2.77 5.47 -19.79
C LYS A 102 -2.70 4.02 -19.32
N LEU A 103 -2.02 3.77 -18.20
CA LEU A 103 -1.90 2.42 -17.63
C LEU A 103 -3.26 1.83 -17.26
N LEU A 104 -4.12 2.59 -16.58
CA LEU A 104 -5.46 2.17 -16.22
C LEU A 104 -6.34 1.89 -17.45
N LYS A 105 -6.27 2.75 -18.47
CA LYS A 105 -6.97 2.53 -19.76
C LYS A 105 -6.46 1.29 -20.48
N ALA A 106 -5.15 1.03 -20.48
CA ALA A 106 -4.56 -0.17 -21.08
C ALA A 106 -5.04 -1.45 -20.40
N LEU A 107 -5.35 -1.40 -19.11
CA LEU A 107 -5.95 -2.50 -18.35
C LEU A 107 -7.49 -2.59 -18.51
N GLY A 108 -8.10 -1.76 -19.35
CA GLY A 108 -9.52 -1.80 -19.66
C GLY A 108 -10.45 -1.04 -18.70
N ALA A 109 -9.89 -0.28 -17.76
CA ALA A 109 -10.71 0.49 -16.82
C ALA A 109 -11.37 1.71 -17.50
N ASN A 110 -12.61 2.01 -17.12
CA ASN A 110 -13.26 3.27 -17.39
C ASN A 110 -12.77 4.31 -16.38
N LEU A 111 -12.51 5.53 -16.84
CA LEU A 111 -12.06 6.63 -16.00
C LEU A 111 -13.10 7.75 -16.02
N GLU A 112 -13.57 8.11 -14.82
CA GLU A 112 -14.41 9.28 -14.57
C GLU A 112 -13.54 10.34 -13.89
N LEU A 113 -13.18 11.36 -14.65
CA LEU A 113 -12.33 12.45 -14.19
C LEU A 113 -13.17 13.51 -13.49
N THR A 114 -12.74 13.94 -12.31
CA THR A 114 -13.38 15.00 -11.54
C THR A 114 -12.51 16.25 -11.50
N GLU A 115 -13.12 17.40 -11.20
CA GLU A 115 -12.42 18.68 -11.11
C GLU A 115 -11.21 18.59 -10.17
N ALA A 116 -10.04 19.03 -10.63
CA ALA A 116 -8.79 19.01 -9.86
C ALA A 116 -8.92 19.71 -8.48
N ALA A 117 -9.62 20.83 -8.44
CA ALA A 117 -9.82 21.61 -7.22
C ALA A 117 -10.59 20.87 -6.11
N LYS A 118 -11.39 19.87 -6.46
CA LYS A 118 -12.15 19.05 -5.49
C LYS A 118 -11.32 17.88 -4.93
N GLY A 119 -10.16 17.60 -5.50
CA GLY A 119 -9.27 16.53 -5.07
C GLY A 119 -9.97 15.17 -4.91
N MET A 120 -9.51 14.37 -3.96
CA MET A 120 -10.10 13.04 -3.69
C MET A 120 -11.54 13.11 -3.16
N LYS A 121 -11.94 14.19 -2.49
CA LYS A 121 -13.34 14.37 -2.06
C LYS A 121 -14.31 14.40 -3.25
N GLY A 122 -13.91 15.06 -4.34
CA GLY A 122 -14.68 15.06 -5.59
C GLY A 122 -14.77 13.69 -6.24
N ALA A 123 -13.68 12.92 -6.22
CA ALA A 123 -13.66 11.57 -6.75
C ALA A 123 -14.56 10.61 -5.93
N ILE A 124 -14.54 10.72 -4.61
CA ILE A 124 -15.41 9.94 -3.71
C ILE A 124 -16.88 10.26 -3.99
N ALA A 125 -17.24 11.54 -4.00
CA ALA A 125 -18.62 11.97 -4.28
C ALA A 125 -19.11 11.47 -5.66
N LYS A 126 -18.23 11.46 -6.66
CA LYS A 126 -18.57 10.94 -8.00
C LYS A 126 -18.78 9.42 -7.99
N ALA A 127 -17.97 8.67 -7.26
CA ALA A 127 -18.16 7.23 -7.10
C ALA A 127 -19.50 6.90 -6.41
N GLU A 128 -19.84 7.63 -5.35
CA GLU A 128 -21.10 7.50 -4.64
C GLU A 128 -22.31 7.86 -5.53
N GLU A 129 -22.20 8.92 -6.33
CA GLU A 129 -23.22 9.30 -7.34
C GLU A 129 -23.48 8.16 -8.35
N ILE A 130 -22.39 7.56 -8.88
CA ILE A 130 -22.50 6.45 -9.84
C ILE A 130 -23.25 5.27 -9.19
N VAL A 131 -22.85 4.88 -7.99
CA VAL A 131 -23.49 3.76 -7.28
C VAL A 131 -24.94 4.06 -6.94
N ALA A 132 -25.24 5.27 -6.47
CA ALA A 132 -26.60 5.71 -6.15
C ALA A 132 -27.50 5.73 -7.39
N SER A 133 -26.97 5.95 -8.58
CA SER A 133 -27.74 5.96 -9.83
C SER A 133 -28.35 4.60 -10.19
N ASN A 134 -27.69 3.51 -9.81
CA ASN A 134 -28.18 2.13 -9.98
C ASN A 134 -27.46 1.18 -9.02
N PRO A 135 -27.91 1.04 -7.76
CA PRO A 135 -27.25 0.21 -6.74
C PRO A 135 -27.22 -1.29 -7.06
N GLU A 136 -28.09 -1.76 -7.94
CA GLU A 136 -28.07 -3.18 -8.37
C GLU A 136 -27.00 -3.46 -9.45
N LYS A 137 -26.59 -2.40 -10.17
CA LYS A 137 -25.61 -2.49 -11.25
C LYS A 137 -24.19 -2.20 -10.79
N TYR A 138 -24.00 -1.32 -9.81
CA TYR A 138 -22.70 -0.84 -9.40
C TYR A 138 -22.33 -1.26 -7.97
N LEU A 139 -21.11 -1.75 -7.79
CA LEU A 139 -20.55 -2.15 -6.49
C LEU A 139 -19.33 -1.30 -6.15
N LEU A 140 -19.43 -0.54 -5.05
CA LEU A 140 -18.31 0.20 -4.45
C LEU A 140 -17.53 -0.73 -3.51
N LEU A 141 -16.22 -0.88 -3.73
CA LEU A 141 -15.39 -1.82 -2.96
C LEU A 141 -14.90 -1.26 -1.63
N GLN A 142 -14.68 0.06 -1.51
CA GLN A 142 -14.36 0.78 -0.27
C GLN A 142 -13.06 0.31 0.41
N GLN A 143 -11.92 0.49 -0.24
CA GLN A 143 -10.62 0.01 0.26
C GLN A 143 -10.28 0.38 1.71
N PHE A 144 -10.78 1.51 2.22
CA PHE A 144 -10.50 2.00 3.58
C PHE A 144 -11.35 1.33 4.67
N ASN A 145 -12.49 0.72 4.30
CA ASN A 145 -13.47 0.16 5.24
C ASN A 145 -13.77 -1.31 4.99
N ASN A 146 -13.41 -1.85 3.82
CA ASN A 146 -13.71 -3.22 3.45
C ASN A 146 -12.85 -4.20 4.25
N PRO A 147 -13.45 -5.10 5.06
CA PRO A 147 -12.70 -6.06 5.89
C PRO A 147 -11.90 -7.09 5.07
N ALA A 148 -12.20 -7.29 3.80
CA ALA A 148 -11.42 -8.11 2.89
C ALA A 148 -9.98 -7.59 2.71
N ASN A 149 -9.74 -6.30 2.99
CA ASN A 149 -8.42 -5.70 2.95
C ASN A 149 -7.50 -6.25 4.06
N PRO A 150 -7.71 -6.02 5.35
CA PRO A 150 -6.85 -6.62 6.38
C PRO A 150 -6.88 -8.15 6.34
N GLN A 151 -7.99 -8.77 5.96
CA GLN A 151 -8.14 -10.22 5.87
C GLN A 151 -7.10 -10.87 4.95
N ILE A 152 -6.78 -10.30 3.79
CA ILE A 152 -5.79 -10.91 2.88
C ILE A 152 -4.37 -10.84 3.47
N HIS A 153 -4.07 -9.82 4.26
CA HIS A 153 -2.79 -9.72 4.95
C HIS A 153 -2.68 -10.72 6.10
N GLU A 154 -3.77 -10.98 6.80
CA GLU A 154 -3.87 -12.04 7.80
C GLU A 154 -3.71 -13.42 7.18
N LYS A 155 -4.31 -13.66 6.00
CA LYS A 155 -4.24 -14.94 5.27
C LYS A 155 -2.94 -15.17 4.50
N THR A 156 -2.21 -14.13 4.12
CA THR A 156 -1.06 -14.26 3.22
C THR A 156 0.20 -13.55 3.71
N THR A 157 0.19 -12.24 3.89
CA THR A 157 1.37 -11.45 4.28
C THR A 157 1.93 -11.91 5.62
N GLY A 158 1.06 -12.09 6.61
CA GLY A 158 1.42 -12.60 7.94
C GLY A 158 2.08 -13.98 7.90
N PRO A 159 1.43 -15.00 7.32
CA PRO A 159 2.03 -16.33 7.11
C PRO A 159 3.36 -16.29 6.35
N GLU A 160 3.45 -15.55 5.25
CA GLU A 160 4.68 -15.43 4.47
C GLU A 160 5.85 -14.87 5.30
N ILE A 161 5.61 -13.85 6.13
CA ILE A 161 6.62 -13.29 7.03
C ILE A 161 7.00 -14.30 8.11
N TRP A 162 6.01 -14.93 8.73
CA TRP A 162 6.22 -15.93 9.77
C TRP A 162 7.08 -17.07 9.30
N ASP A 163 6.74 -17.67 8.15
CA ASP A 163 7.45 -18.81 7.59
C ASP A 163 8.87 -18.42 7.12
N ALA A 164 9.03 -17.24 6.51
CA ALA A 164 10.34 -16.78 6.04
C ALA A 164 11.31 -16.37 7.17
N THR A 165 10.79 -16.13 8.38
CA THR A 165 11.61 -15.83 9.57
C THR A 165 11.67 -16.97 10.57
N ASP A 166 11.12 -18.15 10.24
CA ASP A 166 10.96 -19.27 11.17
C ASP A 166 10.29 -18.82 12.51
N GLY A 167 9.41 -17.83 12.42
CA GLY A 167 8.75 -17.22 13.57
C GLY A 167 9.61 -16.26 14.39
N GLU A 168 10.83 -15.95 13.98
CA GLU A 168 11.78 -15.11 14.73
C GLU A 168 11.60 -13.60 14.52
N ILE A 169 10.48 -13.17 13.91
CA ILE A 169 10.15 -11.76 13.82
C ILE A 169 9.89 -11.16 15.21
N ASP A 170 10.49 -10.02 15.54
CA ASP A 170 10.27 -9.25 16.77
C ASP A 170 9.54 -7.95 16.55
N VAL A 171 9.76 -7.31 15.38
CA VAL A 171 9.18 -6.01 15.03
C VAL A 171 8.63 -6.04 13.62
N LEU A 172 7.41 -5.54 13.43
CA LEU A 172 6.82 -5.26 12.14
C LEU A 172 6.73 -3.75 11.94
N VAL A 173 7.33 -3.24 10.85
CA VAL A 173 7.28 -1.82 10.47
C VAL A 173 6.52 -1.68 9.14
N ALA A 174 5.43 -0.94 9.14
CA ALA A 174 4.62 -0.77 7.94
C ALA A 174 4.04 0.64 7.82
N GLY A 175 4.14 1.23 6.62
CA GLY A 175 3.46 2.47 6.27
C GLY A 175 1.95 2.31 6.25
N VAL A 176 1.23 3.28 6.80
CA VAL A 176 -0.23 3.22 6.90
C VAL A 176 -0.89 4.08 5.84
N GLY A 177 -1.44 3.41 4.82
CA GLY A 177 -2.38 4.01 3.86
C GLY A 177 -3.82 3.69 4.26
N THR A 178 -4.26 2.46 3.97
CA THR A 178 -5.58 1.95 4.37
C THR A 178 -5.59 1.26 5.73
N GLY A 179 -4.43 1.00 6.31
CA GLY A 179 -4.28 0.29 7.59
C GLY A 179 -4.30 -1.24 7.49
N GLY A 180 -4.71 -1.79 6.35
CA GLY A 180 -4.92 -3.24 6.21
C GLY A 180 -3.65 -4.08 6.37
N THR A 181 -2.51 -3.62 5.86
CA THR A 181 -1.24 -4.36 5.92
C THR A 181 -0.78 -4.60 7.35
N ILE A 182 -0.66 -3.53 8.14
CA ILE A 182 -0.21 -3.64 9.53
C ILE A 182 -1.24 -4.37 10.39
N THR A 183 -2.53 -4.07 10.21
CA THR A 183 -3.62 -4.70 10.96
C THR A 183 -3.67 -6.20 10.71
N GLY A 184 -3.78 -6.63 9.47
CA GLY A 184 -3.91 -8.06 9.14
C GLY A 184 -2.67 -8.86 9.49
N THR A 185 -1.48 -8.34 9.18
CA THR A 185 -0.21 -9.01 9.49
C THR A 185 -0.02 -9.16 11.01
N SER A 186 -0.30 -8.10 11.78
CA SER A 186 -0.19 -8.13 13.23
C SER A 186 -1.23 -9.03 13.88
N ARG A 187 -2.47 -9.07 13.38
CA ARG A 187 -3.50 -10.02 13.84
C ARG A 187 -3.06 -11.45 13.70
N TYR A 188 -2.47 -11.81 12.57
CA TYR A 188 -1.94 -13.16 12.38
C TYR A 188 -0.82 -13.48 13.37
N ILE A 189 0.20 -12.63 13.50
CA ILE A 189 1.36 -12.92 14.32
C ILE A 189 1.03 -12.85 15.84
N LYS A 190 0.35 -11.79 16.27
CA LYS A 190 -0.04 -11.61 17.69
C LYS A 190 -1.20 -12.53 18.09
N GLY A 191 -2.22 -12.66 17.22
CA GLY A 191 -3.44 -13.42 17.52
C GLY A 191 -3.29 -14.91 17.22
N GLU A 192 -3.06 -15.31 15.97
CA GLU A 192 -3.04 -16.73 15.60
C GLU A 192 -1.75 -17.43 16.06
N LYS A 193 -0.59 -16.78 16.00
CA LYS A 193 0.69 -17.36 16.45
C LYS A 193 0.99 -17.11 17.91
N GLY A 194 0.29 -16.19 18.56
CA GLY A 194 0.48 -15.87 19.96
C GLY A 194 1.82 -15.22 20.30
N LYS A 195 2.55 -14.71 19.29
CA LYS A 195 3.83 -14.05 19.50
C LYS A 195 3.66 -12.55 19.72
N ALA A 196 4.13 -12.06 20.86
CA ALA A 196 4.18 -10.64 21.14
C ALA A 196 5.29 -9.98 20.28
N ILE A 197 4.90 -9.28 19.22
CA ILE A 197 5.77 -8.43 18.42
C ILE A 197 5.46 -6.96 18.66
N THR A 198 6.39 -6.08 18.35
CA THR A 198 6.13 -4.63 18.28
C THR A 198 5.64 -4.26 16.90
N SER A 199 4.41 -3.76 16.79
CA SER A 199 3.81 -3.27 15.54
C SER A 199 4.00 -1.76 15.44
N VAL A 200 4.82 -1.32 14.47
CA VAL A 200 5.19 0.08 14.25
C VAL A 200 4.48 0.62 13.02
N ALA A 201 3.58 1.57 13.23
CA ALA A 201 2.92 2.31 12.16
C ALA A 201 3.79 3.46 11.67
N VAL A 202 4.00 3.58 10.35
CA VAL A 202 4.73 4.70 9.75
C VAL A 202 3.75 5.65 9.10
N GLU A 203 3.87 6.92 9.42
CA GLU A 203 3.07 8.01 8.85
C GLU A 203 3.93 9.21 8.44
N PRO A 204 3.43 10.08 7.54
CA PRO A 204 4.15 11.32 7.22
C PRO A 204 4.25 12.25 8.44
N ALA A 205 5.45 12.77 8.71
CA ALA A 205 5.65 13.75 9.79
C ALA A 205 4.87 15.04 9.58
N GLU A 206 4.59 15.38 8.30
CA GLU A 206 3.78 16.54 7.92
C GLU A 206 2.29 16.35 8.25
N SER A 207 1.83 15.10 8.38
CA SER A 207 0.41 14.74 8.60
C SER A 207 0.29 13.59 9.61
N PRO A 208 0.64 13.81 10.89
CA PRO A 208 0.80 12.77 11.90
C PRO A 208 -0.55 12.38 12.55
N VAL A 209 -1.54 12.02 11.73
CA VAL A 209 -2.92 11.80 12.18
C VAL A 209 -3.08 10.59 13.10
N ILE A 210 -2.22 9.56 12.98
CA ILE A 210 -2.28 8.37 13.83
C ILE A 210 -1.75 8.70 15.23
N ALA A 211 -0.60 9.39 15.30
CA ALA A 211 -0.05 9.84 16.58
C ALA A 211 -1.01 10.77 17.31
N GLN A 212 -1.64 11.72 16.60
CA GLN A 212 -2.67 12.61 17.16
C GLN A 212 -3.87 11.83 17.70
N ALA A 213 -4.39 10.86 16.92
CA ALA A 213 -5.51 10.05 17.35
C ALA A 213 -5.20 9.24 18.62
N LEU A 214 -4.01 8.61 18.68
CA LEU A 214 -3.58 7.84 19.87
C LEU A 214 -3.35 8.72 21.09
N ALA A 215 -2.96 9.98 20.89
CA ALA A 215 -2.82 10.97 21.98
C ALA A 215 -4.17 11.59 22.40
N GLY A 216 -5.27 11.29 21.70
CA GLY A 216 -6.57 11.91 21.94
C GLY A 216 -6.65 13.36 21.49
N GLU A 217 -5.78 13.78 20.59
CA GLU A 217 -5.73 15.13 20.01
C GLU A 217 -6.65 15.27 18.80
N GLU A 218 -6.97 16.50 18.42
CA GLU A 218 -7.68 16.79 17.20
C GLU A 218 -6.80 16.46 15.98
N ILE A 219 -7.36 15.72 15.03
CA ILE A 219 -6.66 15.32 13.81
C ILE A 219 -6.50 16.53 12.89
N GLN A 220 -5.26 16.84 12.54
CA GLN A 220 -4.88 17.94 11.65
C GLN A 220 -4.07 17.41 10.45
N PRO A 221 -4.77 16.95 9.38
CA PRO A 221 -4.09 16.47 8.18
C PRO A 221 -3.43 17.61 7.40
N ALA A 222 -2.27 17.33 6.82
CA ALA A 222 -1.57 18.27 5.97
C ALA A 222 -1.01 17.59 4.70
N PRO A 223 -0.72 18.36 3.64
CA PRO A 223 -0.10 17.83 2.42
C PRO A 223 1.31 17.26 2.68
N HIS A 224 1.62 16.15 2.01
CA HIS A 224 2.94 15.51 2.03
C HIS A 224 3.23 14.85 0.67
N LYS A 225 4.47 14.40 0.45
CA LYS A 225 4.92 13.79 -0.81
C LYS A 225 5.03 12.26 -0.75
N ILE A 226 4.74 11.62 0.38
CA ILE A 226 4.86 10.16 0.53
C ILE A 226 3.62 9.48 -0.03
N GLN A 227 3.58 9.24 -1.33
CA GLN A 227 2.44 8.61 -1.99
C GLN A 227 2.20 7.19 -1.47
N GLY A 228 0.93 6.86 -1.22
CA GLY A 228 0.49 5.53 -0.80
C GLY A 228 0.25 5.37 0.70
N ILE A 229 0.70 6.31 1.53
CA ILE A 229 0.42 6.39 2.97
C ILE A 229 -0.12 7.76 3.35
N GLY A 230 -0.53 7.96 4.59
CA GLY A 230 -0.97 9.27 5.10
C GLY A 230 -2.28 9.75 4.46
N ALA A 231 -3.36 9.01 4.63
CA ALA A 231 -4.67 9.33 4.04
C ALA A 231 -5.30 10.63 4.58
N GLY A 232 -4.78 11.16 5.68
CA GLY A 232 -5.30 12.37 6.34
C GLY A 232 -6.50 12.13 7.25
N PHE A 233 -6.83 10.88 7.50
CA PHE A 233 -7.87 10.42 8.44
C PHE A 233 -7.51 9.02 8.96
N ILE A 234 -8.20 8.55 10.00
CA ILE A 234 -8.04 7.19 10.51
C ILE A 234 -8.91 6.24 9.68
N PRO A 235 -8.30 5.31 8.93
CA PRO A 235 -9.05 4.33 8.13
C PRO A 235 -9.83 3.36 9.01
N GLY A 236 -11.01 2.93 8.57
CA GLY A 236 -11.79 1.90 9.26
C GLY A 236 -11.10 0.54 9.35
N ASN A 237 -10.18 0.26 8.44
CA ASN A 237 -9.36 -0.96 8.45
C ASN A 237 -8.12 -0.88 9.35
N LEU A 238 -7.81 0.27 9.94
CA LEU A 238 -6.72 0.41 10.89
C LEU A 238 -7.22 0.09 12.30
N ASP A 239 -6.68 -0.96 12.87
CA ASP A 239 -6.91 -1.35 14.27
C ASP A 239 -5.88 -0.61 15.15
N LEU A 240 -6.32 0.47 15.81
CA LEU A 240 -5.43 1.27 16.65
C LEU A 240 -4.92 0.51 17.89
N ASP A 241 -5.70 -0.43 18.39
CA ASP A 241 -5.32 -1.22 19.57
C ASP A 241 -4.16 -2.19 19.30
N ILE A 242 -3.91 -2.48 18.03
CA ILE A 242 -2.80 -3.37 17.63
C ILE A 242 -1.48 -2.63 17.42
N ILE A 243 -1.52 -1.29 17.36
CA ILE A 243 -0.34 -0.44 17.17
C ILE A 243 0.37 -0.20 18.50
N ASP A 244 1.63 -0.59 18.57
CA ASP A 244 2.47 -0.38 19.76
C ASP A 244 3.26 0.94 19.67
N ARG A 245 3.57 1.38 18.45
CA ARG A 245 4.40 2.55 18.22
C ARG A 245 4.06 3.23 16.88
N VAL A 246 4.24 4.54 16.83
CA VAL A 246 4.14 5.34 15.60
C VAL A 246 5.47 6.01 15.31
N GLU A 247 5.94 5.90 14.08
CA GLU A 247 7.16 6.57 13.61
C GLU A 247 6.79 7.56 12.49
N PRO A 248 6.84 8.87 12.77
CA PRO A 248 6.65 9.89 11.75
C PRO A 248 7.94 10.04 10.92
N VAL A 249 7.80 10.09 9.58
CA VAL A 249 8.91 10.25 8.64
C VAL A 249 8.60 11.40 7.71
N THR A 250 9.56 12.28 7.47
CA THR A 250 9.39 13.41 6.54
C THR A 250 9.43 12.96 5.09
N SER A 251 8.83 13.76 4.21
CA SER A 251 8.86 13.49 2.77
C SER A 251 10.29 13.44 2.22
N GLU A 252 11.17 14.29 2.70
CA GLU A 252 12.56 14.37 2.31
C GLU A 252 13.33 13.11 2.70
N GLU A 253 13.22 12.66 3.95
CA GLU A 253 13.86 11.43 4.44
C GLU A 253 13.38 10.21 3.65
N ALA A 254 12.08 10.14 3.35
CA ALA A 254 11.49 9.05 2.57
C ALA A 254 12.05 8.99 1.14
N ILE A 255 12.15 10.14 0.46
CA ILE A 255 12.70 10.24 -0.89
C ILE A 255 14.19 9.88 -0.91
N GLU A 256 14.98 10.41 0.01
CA GLU A 256 16.41 10.11 0.12
C GLU A 256 16.66 8.61 0.34
N MET A 257 15.95 8.00 1.28
CA MET A 257 16.10 6.57 1.57
C MET A 257 15.62 5.69 0.40
N ALA A 258 14.57 6.08 -0.32
CA ALA A 258 14.14 5.36 -1.51
C ALA A 258 15.20 5.37 -2.61
N ARG A 259 15.91 6.48 -2.80
CA ARG A 259 17.07 6.59 -3.70
C ARG A 259 18.20 5.69 -3.24
N ARG A 260 18.58 5.73 -1.97
CA ARG A 260 19.60 4.87 -1.40
C ARG A 260 19.29 3.38 -1.54
N LEU A 261 18.02 2.98 -1.38
CA LEU A 261 17.60 1.60 -1.64
C LEU A 261 17.88 1.18 -3.09
N MET A 262 17.67 2.06 -4.06
CA MET A 262 17.99 1.80 -5.46
C MET A 262 19.50 1.74 -5.70
N GLU A 263 20.25 2.72 -5.20
CA GLU A 263 21.69 2.86 -5.45
C GLU A 263 22.54 1.84 -4.69
N GLU A 264 22.20 1.59 -3.42
CA GLU A 264 23.05 0.81 -2.52
C GLU A 264 22.59 -0.66 -2.43
N GLU A 265 21.27 -0.94 -2.47
CA GLU A 265 20.72 -2.30 -2.32
C GLU A 265 20.22 -2.90 -3.66
N GLY A 266 20.12 -2.09 -4.72
CA GLY A 266 19.58 -2.52 -6.01
C GLY A 266 18.07 -2.81 -5.96
N ILE A 267 17.34 -2.20 -5.02
CA ILE A 267 15.90 -2.39 -4.83
C ILE A 267 15.15 -1.20 -5.40
N LEU A 268 14.40 -1.42 -6.49
CA LEU A 268 13.54 -0.38 -7.07
C LEU A 268 12.39 -0.04 -6.13
N ALA A 269 12.61 0.94 -5.27
CA ALA A 269 11.73 1.29 -4.17
C ALA A 269 10.93 2.56 -4.43
N GLY A 270 9.61 2.52 -4.13
CA GLY A 270 8.78 3.72 -4.10
C GLY A 270 9.04 4.58 -2.86
N ILE A 271 8.46 5.79 -2.81
CA ILE A 271 8.70 6.78 -1.74
C ILE A 271 8.29 6.21 -0.38
N SER A 272 7.14 5.57 -0.26
CA SER A 272 6.67 4.96 1.00
C SER A 272 7.54 3.79 1.46
N SER A 273 8.27 3.14 0.55
CA SER A 273 9.27 2.13 0.90
C SER A 273 10.46 2.78 1.61
N GLY A 274 10.90 3.94 1.13
CA GLY A 274 11.91 4.75 1.81
C GLY A 274 11.48 5.14 3.22
N ALA A 275 10.25 5.62 3.38
CA ALA A 275 9.70 5.95 4.70
C ALA A 275 9.71 4.75 5.66
N ALA A 276 9.31 3.59 5.18
CA ALA A 276 9.30 2.37 6.00
C ALA A 276 10.71 1.95 6.45
N VAL A 277 11.73 2.09 5.59
CA VAL A 277 13.12 1.78 5.95
C VAL A 277 13.72 2.82 6.89
N VAL A 278 13.42 4.11 6.73
CA VAL A 278 13.81 5.15 7.72
C VAL A 278 13.30 4.79 9.10
N ALA A 279 12.01 4.48 9.22
CA ALA A 279 11.40 4.07 10.48
C ALA A 279 12.05 2.79 11.04
N ALA A 280 12.26 1.77 10.21
CA ALA A 280 12.90 0.53 10.63
C ALA A 280 14.34 0.74 11.14
N ASN A 281 15.09 1.63 10.52
CA ASN A 281 16.44 1.97 10.98
C ASN A 281 16.42 2.68 12.33
N ARG A 282 15.50 3.63 12.54
CA ARG A 282 15.34 4.30 13.85
C ARG A 282 15.01 3.29 14.96
N ILE A 283 14.13 2.33 14.68
CA ILE A 283 13.82 1.26 15.62
C ILE A 283 15.07 0.40 15.90
N ALA A 284 15.82 0.02 14.86
CA ALA A 284 17.03 -0.81 15.01
C ALA A 284 18.14 -0.16 15.82
N GLU A 285 18.16 1.18 15.90
CA GLU A 285 19.14 1.95 16.69
C GLU A 285 18.77 2.10 18.17
N LEU A 286 17.54 1.72 18.56
CA LEU A 286 17.11 1.77 19.94
C LEU A 286 17.66 0.59 20.74
N PRO A 287 18.22 0.81 21.95
CA PRO A 287 18.84 -0.25 22.74
C PRO A 287 17.92 -1.46 23.03
N GLU A 288 16.63 -1.22 23.24
CA GLU A 288 15.64 -2.28 23.48
C GLU A 288 15.39 -3.20 22.28
N PHE A 289 15.80 -2.78 21.09
CA PHE A 289 15.68 -3.56 19.84
C PHE A 289 17.02 -4.06 19.30
N GLU A 290 18.10 -3.93 20.06
CA GLU A 290 19.42 -4.46 19.67
C GLU A 290 19.33 -5.98 19.41
N GLY A 291 19.80 -6.42 18.24
CA GLY A 291 19.77 -7.82 17.82
C GLY A 291 18.41 -8.36 17.44
N LYS A 292 17.34 -7.56 17.50
CA LYS A 292 15.98 -7.97 17.13
C LYS A 292 15.80 -8.08 15.63
N THR A 293 14.94 -9.01 15.24
CA THR A 293 14.55 -9.19 13.83
C THR A 293 13.42 -8.22 13.47
N ILE A 294 13.73 -7.24 12.63
CA ILE A 294 12.80 -6.21 12.19
C ILE A 294 12.40 -6.50 10.74
N VAL A 295 11.10 -6.68 10.50
CA VAL A 295 10.55 -6.81 9.15
C VAL A 295 9.87 -5.50 8.77
N THR A 296 10.26 -4.94 7.62
CA THR A 296 9.65 -3.73 7.06
C THR A 296 9.03 -4.04 5.70
N ILE A 297 7.87 -3.40 5.42
CA ILE A 297 7.15 -3.60 4.16
C ILE A 297 7.57 -2.52 3.15
N LEU A 298 8.03 -2.95 1.97
CA LEU A 298 8.31 -2.08 0.83
C LEU A 298 7.15 -2.17 -0.18
N PRO A 299 6.21 -1.19 -0.17
CA PRO A 299 4.89 -1.35 -0.78
C PRO A 299 4.88 -1.39 -2.31
N SER A 300 5.80 -0.71 -3.00
CA SER A 300 5.71 -0.54 -4.45
C SER A 300 7.04 -0.29 -5.14
N SER A 301 7.06 -0.49 -6.47
CA SER A 301 8.21 -0.23 -7.33
C SER A 301 8.45 1.26 -7.56
N GLY A 302 9.72 1.67 -7.61
CA GLY A 302 10.16 3.03 -7.92
C GLY A 302 9.75 3.50 -9.31
N GLU A 303 9.68 2.61 -10.31
CA GLU A 303 9.29 2.96 -11.69
C GLU A 303 7.93 3.65 -11.77
N ARG A 304 7.04 3.40 -10.80
CA ARG A 304 5.72 4.05 -10.70
C ARG A 304 5.79 5.56 -10.42
N TYR A 305 6.94 6.07 -10.03
CA TYR A 305 7.15 7.43 -9.53
C TYR A 305 8.15 8.23 -10.36
N LEU A 306 8.43 7.82 -11.62
CA LEU A 306 9.41 8.46 -12.51
C LEU A 306 9.16 9.95 -12.72
N SER A 307 7.89 10.38 -12.78
CA SER A 307 7.50 11.79 -12.93
C SER A 307 7.32 12.55 -11.60
N THR A 308 7.83 12.01 -10.49
CA THR A 308 7.68 12.62 -9.17
C THR A 308 9.01 13.15 -8.61
N ALA A 309 8.96 13.77 -7.43
CA ALA A 309 10.14 14.25 -6.72
C ALA A 309 11.18 13.14 -6.43
N LEU A 310 10.81 11.87 -6.46
CA LEU A 310 11.74 10.74 -6.27
C LEU A 310 12.88 10.76 -7.29
N PHE A 311 12.58 11.13 -8.54
CA PHE A 311 13.55 11.17 -9.64
C PHE A 311 13.97 12.59 -10.04
N ALA A 312 13.52 13.61 -9.32
CA ALA A 312 13.90 14.99 -9.62
C ALA A 312 15.41 15.19 -9.38
N GLY A 313 16.07 15.86 -10.34
CA GLY A 313 17.49 16.21 -10.24
C GLY A 313 18.49 15.05 -10.42
N ILE A 314 18.02 13.86 -10.84
CA ILE A 314 18.91 12.72 -11.12
C ILE A 314 19.74 12.95 -12.38
N PHE A 315 19.17 13.59 -13.41
CA PHE A 315 19.86 13.89 -14.66
C PHE A 315 20.57 15.25 -14.62
N SER A 316 21.76 15.31 -15.21
CA SER A 316 22.40 16.55 -15.56
C SER A 316 21.69 17.27 -16.72
N GLU A 317 21.97 18.56 -16.93
CA GLU A 317 21.41 19.32 -18.08
C GLU A 317 21.71 18.67 -19.42
N LYS A 318 22.87 18.01 -19.57
CA LYS A 318 23.26 17.31 -20.80
C LYS A 318 22.47 16.03 -21.05
N GLU A 319 22.11 15.30 -20.02
CA GLU A 319 21.36 14.04 -20.10
C GLU A 319 19.86 14.30 -20.35
N ASN A 320 19.37 15.49 -20.02
CA ASN A 320 17.97 15.89 -20.29
C ASN A 320 17.70 16.35 -21.73
N GLN A 321 18.73 16.43 -22.57
CA GLN A 321 18.58 16.81 -23.99
C GLN A 321 18.22 15.57 -24.82
N GLN A 322 16.92 15.35 -25.05
CA GLN A 322 16.38 14.49 -26.12
C GLN A 322 15.60 15.31 -27.11
#